data_d1cf7fa339904a7a87714bf6436c2a12
#
_entry.id   d1cf7fa339904a7a87714bf6436c2a12
#
_cell.length_a   1.000
_cell.length_b   1.000
_cell.length_c   1.000
_cell.angle_alpha   90.00
_cell.angle_beta   90.00
_cell.angle_gamma   90.00
#
_symmetry.space_group_name_H-M   'P 1'
#
loop_
_entity.id
_entity.type
_entity.pdbx_description
1 polymer ?
#
loop_
_entity_poly.entity_id
_entity_poly.type
_entity_poly.pdbx_seq_one_letter_code
_entity_poly.pdbx_strand_id
1 'polypeptide(L)'
;MTPQAALIERDRQVALDLLKPSDRDLQHGLELHADALVIESYGFSPRCAPDGAAVAAAVEAGASETELQDITEDMRMTRCVTDAHERTEFQAAWEASGVTCIMQNAGEEGQDPLRLIKRLARYTYVTDMMREFLSKAVTPDDIVDAKASGRHCLYMTGNGVPLTQDWVSVEDELRYVRVFFQLGVRMMHLTYNRRNMIGDGCAEAGNAGLSDFGQAVVKEMNRVGVIVDVAHSSWQTGIDAATASDKPMVASHSGCAALSDHYRCKSDDVMRAIVDTGGYIGVCCIPRFLAGDGDITTMLDHIDHIAGKFGAEHVTIGTDVAYGSTAGADEWRKIPSRRRKRTAWEMYWRPNDGLGAPEWRQESQT
;
A
#
# COMPACT_ATOMS: atom_id res chain seq x y z
N MET A 1 23.42 18.51 -11.35
CA MET A 1 22.18 17.75 -11.02
C MET A 1 22.63 16.52 -10.26
N THR A 2 22.01 16.23 -9.11
CA THR A 2 22.27 15.00 -8.36
C THR A 2 21.73 13.79 -9.12
N PRO A 3 22.25 12.56 -8.88
CA PRO A 3 21.68 11.34 -9.50
C PRO A 3 20.17 11.20 -9.28
N GLN A 4 19.69 11.51 -8.07
CA GLN A 4 18.27 11.52 -7.73
C GLN A 4 17.47 12.53 -8.57
N ALA A 5 17.93 13.78 -8.65
CA ALA A 5 17.24 14.80 -9.43
C ALA A 5 17.17 14.43 -10.93
N ALA A 6 18.21 13.80 -11.45
CA ALA A 6 18.21 13.29 -12.82
C ALA A 6 17.23 12.14 -13.03
N LEU A 7 17.08 11.26 -12.04
CA LEU A 7 16.10 10.16 -12.08
C LEU A 7 14.67 10.70 -12.08
N ILE A 8 14.35 11.59 -11.15
CA ILE A 8 13.03 12.21 -11.03
C ILE A 8 12.65 12.96 -12.32
N GLU A 9 13.58 13.73 -12.87
CA GLU A 9 13.33 14.47 -14.10
C GLU A 9 13.13 13.56 -15.31
N ARG A 10 13.93 12.49 -15.42
CA ARG A 10 13.76 11.49 -16.48
C ARG A 10 12.38 10.83 -16.40
N ASP A 11 11.94 10.43 -15.21
CA ASP A 11 10.65 9.74 -15.03
C ASP A 11 9.48 10.69 -15.28
N ARG A 12 9.60 11.96 -14.88
CA ARG A 12 8.63 13.02 -15.24
C ARG A 12 8.56 13.20 -16.77
N GLN A 13 9.71 13.24 -17.45
CA GLN A 13 9.75 13.43 -18.90
C GLN A 13 9.08 12.28 -19.65
N VAL A 14 9.20 11.03 -19.18
CA VAL A 14 8.47 9.88 -19.76
C VAL A 14 6.95 10.11 -19.74
N ALA A 15 6.40 10.59 -18.64
CA ALA A 15 4.97 10.89 -18.54
C ALA A 15 4.56 12.05 -19.47
N LEU A 16 5.37 13.11 -19.55
CA LEU A 16 5.11 14.27 -20.41
C LEU A 16 5.19 13.90 -21.90
N ASP A 17 6.12 13.04 -22.30
CA ASP A 17 6.26 12.55 -23.69
C ASP A 17 5.03 11.72 -24.14
N LEU A 18 4.41 11.02 -23.20
CA LEU A 18 3.17 10.25 -23.46
C LEU A 18 1.95 11.15 -23.51
N LEU A 19 1.75 11.98 -22.48
CA LEU A 19 0.55 12.79 -22.31
C LEU A 19 0.52 14.02 -23.24
N LYS A 20 1.68 14.59 -23.56
CA LYS A 20 1.85 15.78 -24.42
C LYS A 20 0.87 16.92 -24.04
N PRO A 21 0.83 17.30 -22.76
CA PRO A 21 -0.07 18.39 -22.36
C PRO A 21 0.35 19.70 -23.04
N SER A 22 -0.59 20.62 -23.23
CA SER A 22 -0.23 22.00 -23.57
C SER A 22 0.52 22.66 -22.40
N ASP A 23 1.37 23.65 -22.67
CA ASP A 23 2.08 24.40 -21.62
C ASP A 23 1.11 24.97 -20.58
N ARG A 24 -0.06 25.43 -21.04
CA ARG A 24 -1.13 25.95 -20.18
C ARG A 24 -1.69 24.87 -19.25
N ASP A 25 -1.98 23.69 -19.79
CA ASP A 25 -2.59 22.60 -19.01
C ASP A 25 -1.60 22.04 -18.01
N LEU A 26 -0.33 21.90 -18.42
CA LEU A 26 0.75 21.49 -17.52
C LEU A 26 0.93 22.49 -16.37
N GLN A 27 1.03 23.79 -16.68
CA GLN A 27 1.18 24.81 -15.65
C GLN A 27 -0.01 24.82 -14.69
N HIS A 28 -1.23 24.77 -15.21
CA HIS A 28 -2.45 24.72 -14.40
C HIS A 28 -2.48 23.46 -13.51
N GLY A 29 -2.13 22.29 -14.05
CA GLY A 29 -2.07 21.05 -13.27
C GLY A 29 -1.05 21.11 -12.13
N LEU A 30 0.14 21.68 -12.39
CA LEU A 30 1.18 21.84 -11.36
C LEU A 30 0.75 22.83 -10.26
N GLU A 31 0.11 23.94 -10.62
CA GLU A 31 -0.43 24.91 -9.66
C GLU A 31 -1.54 24.28 -8.80
N LEU A 32 -2.50 23.59 -9.43
CA LEU A 32 -3.55 22.88 -8.72
C LEU A 32 -2.99 21.84 -7.75
N HIS A 33 -2.02 21.06 -8.18
CA HIS A 33 -1.38 20.04 -7.34
C HIS A 33 -0.62 20.67 -6.16
N ALA A 34 0.05 21.79 -6.35
CA ALA A 34 0.76 22.50 -5.30
C ALA A 34 -0.20 23.06 -4.23
N ASP A 35 -1.35 23.59 -4.65
CA ASP A 35 -2.35 24.18 -3.75
C ASP A 35 -3.21 23.14 -3.05
N ALA A 36 -3.49 22.01 -3.71
CA ALA A 36 -4.37 20.98 -3.20
C ALA A 36 -3.81 20.26 -1.97
N LEU A 37 -4.71 19.74 -1.15
CA LEU A 37 -4.38 18.74 -0.13
C LEU A 37 -4.27 17.38 -0.81
N VAL A 38 -3.05 16.97 -1.15
CA VAL A 38 -2.80 15.75 -1.92
C VAL A 38 -2.65 14.56 -0.97
N ILE A 39 -3.56 13.60 -1.09
CA ILE A 39 -3.57 12.36 -0.29
C ILE A 39 -3.46 11.18 -1.23
N GLU A 40 -2.42 10.37 -1.07
CA GLU A 40 -2.30 9.07 -1.71
C GLU A 40 -3.08 8.03 -0.91
N SER A 41 -4.08 7.38 -1.52
CA SER A 41 -5.00 6.48 -0.81
C SER A 41 -4.39 5.14 -0.40
N TYR A 42 -3.24 4.79 -0.94
CA TYR A 42 -2.41 3.65 -0.54
C TYR A 42 -1.06 3.70 -1.25
N GLY A 43 -0.01 3.71 -0.46
CA GLY A 43 1.36 3.73 -0.98
C GLY A 43 2.40 3.57 0.11
N PHE A 44 3.61 3.94 -0.22
CA PHE A 44 4.75 3.80 0.68
C PHE A 44 5.57 5.09 0.68
N SER A 45 5.95 5.55 1.86
CA SER A 45 6.98 6.57 1.98
C SER A 45 8.28 6.11 1.31
N PRO A 46 9.14 7.04 0.87
CA PRO A 46 10.43 6.68 0.29
C PRO A 46 11.21 5.71 1.17
N ARG A 47 11.91 4.78 0.55
CA ARG A 47 12.68 3.74 1.23
C ARG A 47 14.17 3.98 1.07
N CYS A 48 14.88 4.00 2.18
CA CYS A 48 16.33 4.08 2.20
C CYS A 48 16.99 2.83 1.59
N ALA A 49 18.22 2.95 1.13
CA ALA A 49 19.07 1.79 0.83
C ALA A 49 19.43 1.05 2.13
N PRO A 50 19.48 -0.28 2.14
CA PRO A 50 20.10 -0.99 3.27
C PRO A 50 21.61 -0.69 3.29
N ASP A 51 22.28 -0.93 4.41
CA ASP A 51 23.73 -1.09 4.45
C ASP A 51 24.06 -2.51 4.00
N GLY A 52 24.44 -2.67 2.75
CA GLY A 52 24.70 -3.98 2.14
C GLY A 52 25.86 -4.72 2.81
N ALA A 53 26.87 -4.01 3.32
CA ALA A 53 27.99 -4.62 4.03
C ALA A 53 27.55 -5.19 5.39
N ALA A 54 26.71 -4.45 6.14
CA ALA A 54 26.15 -4.93 7.39
C ALA A 54 25.23 -6.14 7.19
N VAL A 55 24.40 -6.13 6.14
CA VAL A 55 23.57 -7.29 5.79
C VAL A 55 24.42 -8.50 5.37
N ALA A 56 25.49 -8.29 4.58
CA ALA A 56 26.41 -9.34 4.18
C ALA A 56 27.09 -9.98 5.40
N ALA A 57 27.56 -9.16 6.34
CA ALA A 57 28.14 -9.66 7.60
C ALA A 57 27.16 -10.50 8.42
N ALA A 58 25.89 -10.09 8.49
CA ALA A 58 24.84 -10.88 9.15
C ALA A 58 24.61 -12.23 8.43
N VAL A 59 24.65 -12.23 7.09
CA VAL A 59 24.59 -13.46 6.28
C VAL A 59 25.76 -14.41 6.63
N GLU A 60 26.98 -13.90 6.69
CA GLU A 60 28.16 -14.67 7.03
C GLU A 60 28.14 -15.20 8.47
N ALA A 61 27.54 -14.42 9.40
CA ALA A 61 27.31 -14.84 10.77
C ALA A 61 26.21 -15.89 10.93
N GLY A 62 25.50 -16.27 9.84
CA GLY A 62 24.48 -17.31 9.86
C GLY A 62 23.09 -16.83 10.27
N ALA A 63 22.79 -15.53 10.14
CA ALA A 63 21.45 -15.01 10.45
C ALA A 63 20.37 -15.73 9.65
N SER A 64 19.23 -15.98 10.30
CA SER A 64 18.03 -16.57 9.68
C SER A 64 17.38 -15.63 8.70
N GLU A 65 16.49 -16.15 7.84
CA GLU A 65 15.71 -15.32 6.90
C GLU A 65 14.88 -14.25 7.64
N THR A 66 14.30 -14.59 8.78
CA THR A 66 13.52 -13.65 9.60
C THR A 66 14.39 -12.53 10.16
N GLU A 67 15.59 -12.85 10.66
CA GLU A 67 16.54 -11.87 11.16
C GLU A 67 17.02 -10.94 10.04
N LEU A 68 17.35 -11.50 8.87
CA LEU A 68 17.79 -10.70 7.71
C LEU A 68 16.66 -9.79 7.20
N GLN A 69 15.43 -10.28 7.20
CA GLN A 69 14.28 -9.46 6.86
C GLN A 69 14.10 -8.31 7.85
N ASP A 70 14.21 -8.58 9.13
CA ASP A 70 14.06 -7.59 10.18
C ASP A 70 15.15 -6.51 10.11
N ILE A 71 16.42 -6.91 9.94
CA ILE A 71 17.57 -6.02 9.77
C ILE A 71 17.38 -5.14 8.52
N THR A 72 16.99 -5.75 7.41
CA THR A 72 16.82 -5.05 6.14
C THR A 72 15.64 -4.07 6.19
N GLU A 73 14.50 -4.48 6.75
CA GLU A 73 13.34 -3.58 6.94
C GLU A 73 13.68 -2.41 7.86
N ASP A 74 14.40 -2.67 8.95
CA ASP A 74 14.83 -1.62 9.87
C ASP A 74 15.64 -0.55 9.14
N MET A 75 16.67 -0.95 8.41
CA MET A 75 17.52 -0.04 7.66
C MET A 75 16.74 0.73 6.59
N ARG A 76 15.89 0.04 5.82
CA ARG A 76 15.12 0.67 4.74
C ARG A 76 14.10 1.68 5.24
N MET A 77 13.60 1.51 6.45
CA MET A 77 12.60 2.39 7.04
C MET A 77 13.21 3.52 7.87
N THR A 78 14.39 3.33 8.48
CA THR A 78 14.89 4.23 9.53
C THR A 78 16.18 4.96 9.19
N ARG A 79 16.96 4.56 8.18
CA ARG A 79 18.23 5.21 7.86
C ARG A 79 18.10 6.68 7.48
N CYS A 80 16.96 7.14 7.02
CA CYS A 80 16.69 8.58 6.86
C CYS A 80 16.88 9.39 8.15
N VAL A 81 16.79 8.76 9.31
CA VAL A 81 17.05 9.41 10.61
C VAL A 81 18.55 9.49 10.92
N THR A 82 19.32 8.45 10.61
CA THR A 82 20.69 8.28 11.06
C THR A 82 21.76 8.59 10.01
N ASP A 83 21.40 8.53 8.73
CA ASP A 83 22.29 8.75 7.59
C ASP A 83 21.88 10.05 6.86
N ALA A 84 22.82 10.98 6.73
CA ALA A 84 22.55 12.29 6.15
C ALA A 84 22.26 12.23 4.63
N HIS A 85 22.89 11.29 3.91
CA HIS A 85 22.65 11.10 2.48
C HIS A 85 21.24 10.54 2.25
N GLU A 86 20.89 9.48 2.96
CA GLU A 86 19.56 8.87 2.88
C GLU A 86 18.45 9.86 3.32
N ARG A 87 18.73 10.69 4.33
CA ARG A 87 17.80 11.76 4.75
C ARG A 87 17.53 12.76 3.64
N THR A 88 18.60 13.26 3.00
CA THR A 88 18.49 14.24 1.92
C THR A 88 17.68 13.67 0.75
N GLU A 89 17.94 12.43 0.38
CA GLU A 89 17.25 11.76 -0.71
C GLU A 89 15.79 11.47 -0.34
N PHE A 90 15.52 11.03 0.87
CA PHE A 90 14.18 10.79 1.39
C PHE A 90 13.32 12.08 1.36
N GLN A 91 13.86 13.20 1.82
CA GLN A 91 13.16 14.48 1.83
C GLN A 91 12.90 14.98 0.40
N ALA A 92 13.90 14.93 -0.47
CA ALA A 92 13.76 15.37 -1.85
C ALA A 92 12.74 14.54 -2.65
N ALA A 93 12.59 13.24 -2.35
CA ALA A 93 11.56 12.41 -2.96
C ALA A 93 10.13 12.84 -2.53
N TRP A 94 9.93 13.12 -1.26
CA TRP A 94 8.68 13.68 -0.74
C TRP A 94 8.34 15.02 -1.39
N GLU A 95 9.29 15.94 -1.40
CA GLU A 95 9.12 17.27 -2.01
C GLU A 95 8.80 17.20 -3.50
N ALA A 96 9.49 16.33 -4.23
CA ALA A 96 9.26 16.14 -5.66
C ALA A 96 7.88 15.55 -5.98
N SER A 97 7.33 14.74 -5.09
CA SER A 97 5.99 14.16 -5.25
C SER A 97 4.88 15.17 -5.01
N GLY A 98 5.10 16.19 -4.19
CA GLY A 98 4.08 17.16 -3.75
C GLY A 98 2.96 16.54 -2.88
N VAL A 99 3.07 15.26 -2.51
CA VAL A 99 2.07 14.55 -1.68
C VAL A 99 2.14 15.05 -0.25
N THR A 100 1.00 15.43 0.32
CA THR A 100 0.90 15.82 1.73
C THR A 100 0.83 14.62 2.63
N CYS A 101 -0.01 13.64 2.31
CA CYS A 101 -0.25 12.46 3.12
C CYS A 101 -0.19 11.19 2.28
N ILE A 102 0.56 10.21 2.75
CA ILE A 102 0.47 8.84 2.25
C ILE A 102 -0.34 8.01 3.25
N MET A 103 -1.39 7.31 2.76
CA MET A 103 -2.01 6.23 3.52
C MET A 103 -1.04 5.03 3.49
N GLN A 104 -0.15 5.04 4.48
CA GLN A 104 1.07 4.25 4.54
C GLN A 104 0.79 2.81 4.95
N ASN A 105 1.11 1.88 4.09
CA ASN A 105 1.11 0.48 4.50
C ASN A 105 2.19 0.22 5.56
N ALA A 106 1.76 0.04 6.80
CA ALA A 106 2.57 -0.47 7.90
C ALA A 106 2.39 -1.98 8.10
N GLY A 107 1.37 -2.56 7.44
CA GLY A 107 0.92 -3.91 7.69
C GLY A 107 1.77 -5.02 7.09
N GLU A 108 1.31 -6.20 7.36
CA GLU A 108 1.87 -7.48 6.94
C GLU A 108 0.79 -8.29 6.20
N GLU A 109 1.18 -8.95 5.13
CA GLU A 109 0.28 -9.78 4.31
C GLU A 109 -0.29 -10.98 5.08
N GLY A 110 0.44 -11.46 6.09
CA GLY A 110 0.10 -12.63 6.90
C GLY A 110 -0.71 -12.35 8.15
N GLN A 111 -1.16 -11.13 8.40
CA GLN A 111 -1.87 -10.75 9.64
C GLN A 111 -1.03 -10.92 10.92
N ASP A 112 0.30 -10.98 10.83
CA ASP A 112 1.19 -11.15 11.98
C ASP A 112 1.25 -9.87 12.85
N PRO A 113 0.67 -9.89 14.07
CA PRO A 113 0.65 -8.73 14.96
C PRO A 113 2.05 -8.29 15.39
N LEU A 114 2.99 -9.22 15.58
CA LEU A 114 4.33 -8.90 16.09
C LEU A 114 5.13 -8.14 15.02
N ARG A 115 5.02 -8.55 13.76
CA ARG A 115 5.68 -7.84 12.67
C ARG A 115 5.08 -6.45 12.45
N LEU A 116 3.75 -6.34 12.54
CA LEU A 116 3.07 -5.04 12.46
C LEU A 116 3.52 -4.10 13.59
N ILE A 117 3.67 -4.59 14.83
CA ILE A 117 4.20 -3.80 15.95
C ILE A 117 5.60 -3.29 15.64
N LYS A 118 6.50 -4.13 15.13
CA LYS A 118 7.88 -3.70 14.77
C LYS A 118 7.86 -2.59 13.72
N ARG A 119 7.03 -2.70 12.68
CA ARG A 119 6.91 -1.68 11.63
C ARG A 119 6.31 -0.38 12.16
N LEU A 120 5.27 -0.45 12.99
CA LEU A 120 4.70 0.72 13.65
C LEU A 120 5.72 1.43 14.56
N ALA A 121 6.57 0.67 15.27
CA ALA A 121 7.65 1.23 16.07
C ALA A 121 8.66 2.00 15.20
N ARG A 122 9.04 1.47 14.03
CA ARG A 122 9.95 2.14 13.08
C ARG A 122 9.34 3.43 12.54
N TYR A 123 8.07 3.42 12.12
CA TYR A 123 7.39 4.64 11.67
C TYR A 123 7.25 5.67 12.80
N THR A 124 6.93 5.22 14.02
CA THR A 124 6.90 6.10 15.18
C THR A 124 8.26 6.76 15.43
N TYR A 125 9.35 5.97 15.38
CA TYR A 125 10.71 6.48 15.50
C TYR A 125 11.03 7.53 14.43
N VAL A 126 10.72 7.27 13.17
CA VAL A 126 10.98 8.22 12.07
C VAL A 126 10.16 9.50 12.25
N THR A 127 8.87 9.42 12.55
CA THR A 127 8.03 10.61 12.75
C THR A 127 8.40 11.41 13.98
N ASP A 128 8.88 10.77 15.05
CA ASP A 128 9.35 11.44 16.26
C ASP A 128 10.66 12.16 16.03
N MET A 129 11.59 11.55 15.29
CA MET A 129 12.92 12.11 15.05
C MET A 129 12.95 13.14 13.91
N MET A 130 11.99 13.07 12.97
CA MET A 130 11.89 13.99 11.84
C MET A 130 10.62 14.87 11.91
N ARG A 131 10.14 15.18 13.11
CA ARG A 131 8.86 15.86 13.38
C ARG A 131 8.65 17.18 12.66
N GLU A 132 9.72 17.87 12.30
CA GLU A 132 9.67 19.14 11.54
C GLU A 132 9.38 18.91 10.05
N PHE A 133 9.54 17.69 9.58
CA PHE A 133 9.34 17.31 8.18
C PHE A 133 8.17 16.33 7.99
N LEU A 134 8.11 15.28 8.82
CA LEU A 134 7.16 14.17 8.69
C LEU A 134 6.47 13.89 10.03
N SER A 135 5.14 13.84 10.02
CA SER A 135 4.33 13.54 11.20
C SER A 135 3.49 12.27 11.00
N LYS A 136 2.99 11.69 12.09
CA LYS A 136 1.97 10.66 12.06
C LYS A 136 0.59 11.33 12.16
N ALA A 137 -0.28 11.10 11.18
CA ALA A 137 -1.67 11.53 11.22
C ALA A 137 -2.54 10.40 11.76
N VAL A 138 -3.47 10.73 12.66
CA VAL A 138 -4.45 9.80 13.24
C VAL A 138 -5.88 10.31 13.11
N THR A 139 -6.04 11.57 12.69
CA THR A 139 -7.30 12.22 12.34
C THR A 139 -7.16 12.94 11.00
N PRO A 140 -8.25 13.26 10.31
CA PRO A 140 -8.20 14.11 9.12
C PRO A 140 -7.60 15.50 9.39
N ASP A 141 -7.84 16.08 10.57
CA ASP A 141 -7.30 17.39 10.95
C ASP A 141 -5.77 17.39 11.00
N ASP A 142 -5.14 16.28 11.42
CA ASP A 142 -3.67 16.14 11.39
C ASP A 142 -3.10 16.29 9.98
N ILE A 143 -3.86 15.85 8.95
CA ILE A 143 -3.44 15.96 7.54
C ILE A 143 -3.54 17.42 7.08
N VAL A 144 -4.63 18.11 7.45
CA VAL A 144 -4.82 19.54 7.17
C VAL A 144 -3.72 20.36 7.82
N ASP A 145 -3.42 20.08 9.10
CA ASP A 145 -2.36 20.77 9.86
C ASP A 145 -0.97 20.50 9.27
N ALA A 146 -0.71 19.30 8.77
CA ALA A 146 0.54 18.98 8.07
C ALA A 146 0.69 19.88 6.83
N LYS A 147 -0.31 19.96 5.96
CA LYS A 147 -0.31 20.85 4.78
C LYS A 147 -0.09 22.31 5.18
N ALA A 148 -0.86 22.80 6.14
CA ALA A 148 -0.80 24.20 6.60
C ALA A 148 0.57 24.59 7.17
N SER A 149 1.30 23.64 7.73
CA SER A 149 2.66 23.82 8.30
C SER A 149 3.78 23.43 7.34
N GLY A 150 3.49 23.12 6.06
CA GLY A 150 4.48 22.72 5.07
C GLY A 150 5.16 21.39 5.38
N ARG A 151 4.48 20.49 6.10
CA ARG A 151 4.97 19.15 6.45
C ARG A 151 4.24 18.07 5.66
N HIS A 152 4.83 16.90 5.66
CA HIS A 152 4.21 15.66 5.20
C HIS A 152 3.69 14.82 6.37
N CYS A 153 2.81 13.86 6.10
CA CYS A 153 2.34 12.96 7.14
C CYS A 153 2.07 11.54 6.63
N LEU A 154 2.06 10.59 7.57
CA LEU A 154 1.72 9.19 7.34
C LEU A 154 0.43 8.86 8.08
N TYR A 155 -0.56 8.33 7.36
CA TYR A 155 -1.79 7.79 7.88
C TYR A 155 -1.70 6.26 7.81
N MET A 156 -1.52 5.57 8.94
CA MET A 156 -1.12 4.17 8.94
C MET A 156 -2.24 3.23 8.51
N THR A 157 -1.91 2.30 7.63
CA THR A 157 -2.80 1.23 7.16
C THR A 157 -2.20 -0.15 7.40
N GLY A 158 -3.01 -1.20 7.33
CA GLY A 158 -2.57 -2.58 7.49
C GLY A 158 -2.96 -3.45 6.30
N ASN A 159 -2.06 -4.32 5.85
CA ASN A 159 -2.31 -5.31 4.79
C ASN A 159 -3.11 -6.53 5.24
N GLY A 160 -3.71 -6.45 6.41
CA GLY A 160 -4.57 -7.45 6.98
C GLY A 160 -5.12 -6.97 8.31
N VAL A 161 -6.12 -7.64 8.81
CA VAL A 161 -6.59 -7.45 10.19
C VAL A 161 -5.66 -8.24 11.09
N PRO A 162 -4.91 -7.59 11.99
CA PRO A 162 -3.95 -8.29 12.85
C PRO A 162 -4.70 -9.09 13.91
N LEU A 163 -4.54 -10.41 13.85
CA LEU A 163 -5.18 -11.38 14.72
C LEU A 163 -4.12 -12.30 15.30
N THR A 164 -4.17 -12.60 16.58
CA THR A 164 -3.21 -13.55 17.20
C THR A 164 -3.48 -14.98 16.82
N GLN A 165 -4.74 -15.29 16.53
CA GLN A 165 -5.22 -16.64 16.20
C GLN A 165 -5.06 -17.63 17.36
N ASP A 166 -5.03 -17.13 18.58
CA ASP A 166 -5.01 -17.94 19.80
C ASP A 166 -6.39 -18.52 20.13
N TRP A 167 -7.45 -17.89 19.61
CA TRP A 167 -8.85 -18.32 19.72
C TRP A 167 -9.32 -18.58 21.15
N VAL A 168 -8.88 -17.74 22.06
CA VAL A 168 -9.43 -17.76 23.43
C VAL A 168 -10.93 -17.48 23.42
N SER A 169 -11.33 -16.48 22.63
CA SER A 169 -12.70 -16.19 22.24
C SER A 169 -12.72 -15.33 20.97
N VAL A 170 -13.87 -15.25 20.30
CA VAL A 170 -14.07 -14.35 19.16
C VAL A 170 -13.87 -12.89 19.58
N GLU A 171 -14.38 -12.51 20.73
CA GLU A 171 -14.26 -11.16 21.27
C GLU A 171 -12.82 -10.79 21.59
N ASP A 172 -12.00 -11.76 22.00
CA ASP A 172 -10.58 -11.51 22.27
C ASP A 172 -9.80 -11.26 20.97
N GLU A 173 -10.04 -12.06 19.93
CA GLU A 173 -9.47 -11.83 18.60
C GLU A 173 -9.89 -10.45 18.04
N LEU A 174 -11.17 -10.11 18.08
CA LEU A 174 -11.68 -8.82 17.59
C LEU A 174 -11.12 -7.62 18.37
N ARG A 175 -10.69 -7.83 19.62
CA ARG A 175 -10.09 -6.77 20.45
C ARG A 175 -8.81 -6.21 19.82
N TYR A 176 -8.10 -7.00 19.02
CA TYR A 176 -6.89 -6.54 18.34
C TYR A 176 -7.15 -5.45 17.31
N VAL A 177 -8.33 -5.38 16.70
CA VAL A 177 -8.72 -4.23 15.85
C VAL A 177 -8.57 -2.92 16.62
N ARG A 178 -9.09 -2.87 17.86
CA ARG A 178 -8.98 -1.69 18.72
C ARG A 178 -7.56 -1.44 19.20
N VAL A 179 -6.79 -2.48 19.53
CA VAL A 179 -5.40 -2.34 19.96
C VAL A 179 -4.58 -1.64 18.87
N PHE A 180 -4.71 -2.10 17.63
CA PHE A 180 -3.97 -1.49 16.52
C PHE A 180 -4.51 -0.12 16.11
N PHE A 181 -5.81 0.14 16.27
CA PHE A 181 -6.34 1.50 16.17
C PHE A 181 -5.68 2.43 17.20
N GLN A 182 -5.53 2.00 18.43
CA GLN A 182 -4.85 2.78 19.48
C GLN A 182 -3.37 3.00 19.19
N LEU A 183 -2.72 2.08 18.45
CA LEU A 183 -1.36 2.22 17.94
C LEU A 183 -1.26 3.11 16.67
N GLY A 184 -2.40 3.58 16.16
CA GLY A 184 -2.46 4.54 15.06
C GLY A 184 -2.89 3.97 13.71
N VAL A 185 -3.20 2.68 13.59
CA VAL A 185 -3.72 2.10 12.34
C VAL A 185 -5.17 2.57 12.12
N ARG A 186 -5.49 3.03 10.91
CA ARG A 186 -6.79 3.63 10.56
C ARG A 186 -7.52 2.94 9.43
N MET A 187 -6.85 2.10 8.68
CA MET A 187 -7.42 1.30 7.59
C MET A 187 -6.79 -0.09 7.60
N MET A 188 -7.59 -1.12 7.34
CA MET A 188 -7.11 -2.50 7.29
C MET A 188 -7.78 -3.25 6.14
N HIS A 189 -6.98 -4.02 5.38
CA HIS A 189 -7.51 -4.98 4.41
C HIS A 189 -8.18 -6.15 5.12
N LEU A 190 -9.29 -6.63 4.59
CA LEU A 190 -9.94 -7.83 5.12
C LEU A 190 -9.15 -9.10 4.77
N THR A 191 -8.61 -9.14 3.56
CA THR A 191 -7.83 -10.27 3.03
C THR A 191 -6.62 -9.76 2.27
N TYR A 192 -5.63 -10.64 2.04
CA TYR A 192 -4.54 -10.38 1.10
C TYR A 192 -4.44 -11.53 0.09
N ASN A 193 -4.89 -11.28 -1.13
CA ASN A 193 -4.92 -12.17 -2.30
C ASN A 193 -5.55 -13.56 -2.07
N ARG A 194 -5.33 -14.19 -0.94
CA ARG A 194 -5.78 -15.54 -0.61
C ARG A 194 -6.81 -15.54 0.51
N ARG A 195 -7.52 -16.66 0.62
CA ARG A 195 -8.48 -16.89 1.69
C ARG A 195 -7.80 -16.86 3.05
N ASN A 196 -8.46 -16.19 3.96
CA ASN A 196 -8.18 -16.26 5.39
C ASN A 196 -9.49 -16.52 6.15
N MET A 197 -9.50 -16.38 7.46
CA MET A 197 -10.70 -16.59 8.28
C MET A 197 -11.79 -15.55 8.10
N ILE A 198 -11.47 -14.40 7.50
CA ILE A 198 -12.41 -13.30 7.28
C ILE A 198 -13.17 -13.50 5.97
N GLY A 199 -12.50 -13.95 4.92
CA GLY A 199 -13.13 -14.15 3.62
C GLY A 199 -12.17 -14.56 2.52
N ASP A 200 -12.65 -14.52 1.30
CA ASP A 200 -11.85 -14.82 0.12
C ASP A 200 -11.07 -13.62 -0.39
N GLY A 201 -9.79 -13.84 -0.69
CA GLY A 201 -8.96 -12.90 -1.41
C GLY A 201 -9.24 -12.91 -2.92
N CYS A 202 -8.75 -11.88 -3.62
CA CYS A 202 -9.01 -11.67 -5.04
C CYS A 202 -8.45 -12.78 -5.95
N ALA A 203 -7.46 -13.55 -5.51
CA ALA A 203 -6.87 -14.65 -6.26
C ALA A 203 -7.52 -16.03 -5.94
N GLU A 204 -8.60 -16.07 -5.17
CA GLU A 204 -9.37 -17.30 -4.93
C GLU A 204 -10.38 -17.55 -6.06
N ALA A 205 -10.33 -18.74 -6.64
CA ALA A 205 -11.25 -19.13 -7.71
C ALA A 205 -12.69 -19.29 -7.22
N GLY A 206 -12.90 -19.59 -5.94
CA GLY A 206 -14.21 -19.88 -5.37
C GLY A 206 -15.09 -18.65 -5.17
N ASN A 207 -14.51 -17.47 -4.98
CA ASN A 207 -15.24 -16.22 -4.76
C ASN A 207 -16.38 -16.35 -3.72
N ALA A 208 -16.10 -16.99 -2.56
CA ALA A 208 -17.12 -17.40 -1.59
C ALA A 208 -17.63 -16.26 -0.68
N GLY A 209 -16.95 -15.12 -0.67
CA GLY A 209 -17.37 -13.96 0.12
C GLY A 209 -16.84 -13.95 1.58
N LEU A 210 -17.52 -13.19 2.44
CA LEU A 210 -17.20 -13.11 3.87
C LEU A 210 -17.67 -14.35 4.63
N SER A 211 -16.87 -14.75 5.63
CA SER A 211 -17.30 -15.67 6.66
C SER A 211 -18.16 -14.96 7.72
N ASP A 212 -18.84 -15.73 8.61
CA ASP A 212 -19.54 -15.16 9.75
C ASP A 212 -18.59 -14.35 10.67
N PHE A 213 -17.35 -14.85 10.85
CA PHE A 213 -16.31 -14.11 11.56
C PHE A 213 -15.93 -12.82 10.82
N GLY A 214 -15.83 -12.87 9.48
CA GLY A 214 -15.59 -11.69 8.65
C GLY A 214 -16.64 -10.60 8.81
N GLN A 215 -17.91 -10.97 8.91
CA GLN A 215 -18.98 -10.00 9.22
C GLN A 215 -18.78 -9.34 10.59
N ALA A 216 -18.38 -10.12 11.60
CA ALA A 216 -18.08 -9.58 12.93
C ALA A 216 -16.86 -8.63 12.89
N VAL A 217 -15.84 -8.95 12.08
CA VAL A 217 -14.66 -8.07 11.86
C VAL A 217 -15.08 -6.74 11.25
N VAL A 218 -15.88 -6.74 10.18
CA VAL A 218 -16.36 -5.49 9.54
C VAL A 218 -17.13 -4.62 10.55
N LYS A 219 -18.03 -5.21 11.33
CA LYS A 219 -18.77 -4.49 12.37
C LYS A 219 -17.84 -3.91 13.45
N GLU A 220 -16.84 -4.68 13.89
CA GLU A 220 -15.88 -4.20 14.88
C GLU A 220 -15.02 -3.07 14.32
N MET A 221 -14.55 -3.17 13.06
CA MET A 221 -13.83 -2.09 12.40
C MET A 221 -14.67 -0.81 12.33
N ASN A 222 -15.94 -0.89 11.95
CA ASN A 222 -16.87 0.24 11.95
C ASN A 222 -17.07 0.82 13.37
N ARG A 223 -17.23 -0.02 14.37
CA ARG A 223 -17.42 0.40 15.78
C ARG A 223 -16.20 1.15 16.32
N VAL A 224 -15.00 0.70 15.96
CA VAL A 224 -13.73 1.27 16.42
C VAL A 224 -13.36 2.53 15.63
N GLY A 225 -13.77 2.63 14.37
CA GLY A 225 -13.42 3.73 13.46
C GLY A 225 -12.26 3.38 12.52
N VAL A 226 -12.06 2.10 12.21
CA VAL A 226 -11.09 1.62 11.21
C VAL A 226 -11.79 1.51 9.86
N ILE A 227 -11.21 2.09 8.82
CA ILE A 227 -11.71 2.00 7.44
C ILE A 227 -11.53 0.57 6.94
N VAL A 228 -12.62 0.00 6.40
CA VAL A 228 -12.61 -1.32 5.77
C VAL A 228 -12.08 -1.19 4.35
N ASP A 229 -11.04 -1.96 4.03
CA ASP A 229 -10.41 -1.96 2.71
C ASP A 229 -10.52 -3.35 2.06
N VAL A 230 -11.06 -3.37 0.84
CA VAL A 230 -11.28 -4.60 0.05
C VAL A 230 -10.42 -4.66 -1.21
N ALA A 231 -9.34 -3.87 -1.30
CA ALA A 231 -8.47 -3.84 -2.48
C ALA A 231 -7.95 -5.23 -2.86
N HIS A 232 -7.59 -6.07 -1.89
CA HIS A 232 -7.13 -7.45 -2.09
C HIS A 232 -8.21 -8.52 -1.94
N SER A 233 -9.47 -8.12 -1.71
CA SER A 233 -10.57 -9.07 -1.51
C SER A 233 -11.20 -9.51 -2.83
N SER A 234 -11.82 -10.69 -2.83
CA SER A 234 -12.61 -11.16 -3.95
C SER A 234 -13.83 -10.25 -4.18
N TRP A 235 -14.46 -10.37 -5.34
CA TRP A 235 -15.64 -9.56 -5.66
C TRP A 235 -16.77 -9.79 -4.65
N GLN A 236 -17.06 -11.07 -4.34
CA GLN A 236 -18.12 -11.38 -3.39
C GLN A 236 -17.77 -10.87 -1.97
N THR A 237 -16.52 -11.01 -1.54
CA THR A 237 -16.08 -10.44 -0.24
C THR A 237 -16.27 -8.93 -0.21
N GLY A 238 -16.01 -8.24 -1.33
CA GLY A 238 -16.25 -6.79 -1.44
C GLY A 238 -17.72 -6.42 -1.31
N ILE A 239 -18.62 -7.15 -1.98
CA ILE A 239 -20.07 -6.94 -1.92
C ILE A 239 -20.63 -7.25 -0.53
N ASP A 240 -20.21 -8.37 0.06
CA ASP A 240 -20.66 -8.77 1.40
C ASP A 240 -20.18 -7.76 2.45
N ALA A 241 -18.93 -7.28 2.33
CA ALA A 241 -18.38 -6.26 3.21
C ALA A 241 -19.17 -4.94 3.11
N ALA A 242 -19.53 -4.51 1.89
CA ALA A 242 -20.36 -3.32 1.69
C ALA A 242 -21.74 -3.48 2.31
N THR A 243 -22.32 -4.67 2.22
CA THR A 243 -23.62 -4.98 2.86
C THR A 243 -23.53 -4.99 4.39
N ALA A 244 -22.38 -5.43 4.94
CA ALA A 244 -22.19 -5.53 6.39
C ALA A 244 -21.73 -4.21 7.03
N SER A 245 -21.21 -3.27 6.22
CA SER A 245 -20.63 -2.00 6.71
C SER A 245 -21.67 -0.91 6.88
N ASP A 246 -21.68 -0.28 8.06
CA ASP A 246 -22.48 0.92 8.35
C ASP A 246 -21.71 2.23 8.09
N LYS A 247 -20.49 2.13 7.55
CA LYS A 247 -19.58 3.25 7.29
C LYS A 247 -19.02 3.16 5.87
N PRO A 248 -18.57 4.29 5.29
CA PRO A 248 -17.86 4.27 4.03
C PRO A 248 -16.68 3.29 4.08
N MET A 249 -16.55 2.46 3.04
CA MET A 249 -15.46 1.52 2.87
C MET A 249 -14.76 1.74 1.53
N VAL A 250 -13.59 1.17 1.32
CA VAL A 250 -12.76 1.48 0.17
C VAL A 250 -12.18 0.25 -0.54
N ALA A 251 -11.79 0.44 -1.79
CA ALA A 251 -10.77 -0.36 -2.45
C ALA A 251 -9.58 0.56 -2.70
N SER A 252 -8.66 0.63 -1.76
CA SER A 252 -7.63 1.67 -1.71
C SER A 252 -6.68 1.73 -2.91
N HIS A 253 -6.43 0.56 -3.57
CA HIS A 253 -5.56 0.42 -4.75
C HIS A 253 -6.00 -0.79 -5.59
N SER A 254 -6.65 -0.52 -6.68
CA SER A 254 -7.27 -1.53 -7.58
C SER A 254 -7.25 -1.04 -9.02
N GLY A 255 -7.98 -1.67 -9.89
CA GLY A 255 -8.26 -1.26 -11.26
C GLY A 255 -9.69 -1.63 -11.64
N CYS A 256 -10.10 -1.34 -12.86
CA CYS A 256 -11.41 -1.62 -13.41
C CYS A 256 -11.41 -2.94 -14.19
N ALA A 257 -12.23 -3.90 -13.80
CA ALA A 257 -12.35 -5.16 -14.51
C ALA A 257 -12.97 -4.99 -15.94
N ALA A 258 -13.63 -3.88 -16.17
CA ALA A 258 -14.09 -3.52 -17.50
C ALA A 258 -12.96 -3.21 -18.49
N LEU A 259 -11.77 -2.84 -18.00
CA LEU A 259 -10.60 -2.46 -18.81
C LEU A 259 -9.48 -3.49 -18.73
N SER A 260 -9.41 -4.28 -17.65
CA SER A 260 -8.37 -5.27 -17.42
C SER A 260 -8.95 -6.51 -16.75
N ASP A 261 -8.67 -7.70 -17.28
CA ASP A 261 -9.12 -8.99 -16.75
C ASP A 261 -8.29 -9.47 -15.54
N HIS A 262 -7.37 -8.63 -15.06
CA HIS A 262 -6.55 -8.99 -13.92
C HIS A 262 -7.38 -9.13 -12.63
N TYR A 263 -7.16 -10.19 -11.86
CA TYR A 263 -7.95 -10.50 -10.66
C TYR A 263 -7.90 -9.42 -9.55
N ARG A 264 -6.92 -8.48 -9.59
CA ARG A 264 -6.86 -7.31 -8.69
C ARG A 264 -7.90 -6.24 -9.05
N CYS A 265 -8.44 -6.29 -10.27
CA CYS A 265 -9.44 -5.33 -10.74
C CYS A 265 -10.82 -5.65 -10.16
N LYS A 266 -11.58 -4.61 -9.86
CA LYS A 266 -12.95 -4.72 -9.34
C LYS A 266 -13.96 -4.63 -10.48
N SER A 267 -15.01 -5.44 -10.41
CA SER A 267 -16.16 -5.29 -11.28
C SER A 267 -16.95 -4.03 -10.95
N ASP A 268 -17.73 -3.55 -11.91
CA ASP A 268 -18.60 -2.38 -11.69
C ASP A 268 -19.61 -2.60 -10.55
N ASP A 269 -20.05 -3.85 -10.34
CA ASP A 269 -20.95 -4.18 -9.23
C ASP A 269 -20.28 -4.01 -7.87
N VAL A 270 -19.01 -4.43 -7.74
CA VAL A 270 -18.22 -4.21 -6.53
C VAL A 270 -17.98 -2.72 -6.31
N MET A 271 -17.62 -1.98 -7.38
CA MET A 271 -17.43 -0.53 -7.31
C MET A 271 -18.72 0.17 -6.89
N ARG A 272 -19.86 -0.22 -7.46
CA ARG A 272 -21.17 0.30 -7.06
C ARG A 272 -21.45 0.06 -5.58
N ALA A 273 -21.22 -1.16 -5.09
CA ALA A 273 -21.41 -1.50 -3.69
C ALA A 273 -20.54 -0.63 -2.74
N ILE A 274 -19.27 -0.36 -3.12
CA ILE A 274 -18.38 0.54 -2.38
C ILE A 274 -18.90 1.98 -2.39
N VAL A 275 -19.25 2.49 -3.57
CA VAL A 275 -19.76 3.86 -3.75
C VAL A 275 -21.05 4.09 -2.98
N ASP A 276 -21.96 3.11 -2.95
CA ASP A 276 -23.22 3.19 -2.21
C ASP A 276 -23.00 3.30 -0.69
N THR A 277 -21.82 2.89 -0.17
CA THR A 277 -21.43 3.17 1.23
C THR A 277 -20.90 4.61 1.43
N GLY A 278 -20.70 5.39 0.37
CA GLY A 278 -20.01 6.68 0.39
C GLY A 278 -18.50 6.58 0.29
N GLY A 279 -17.97 5.42 -0.12
CA GLY A 279 -16.55 5.14 -0.24
C GLY A 279 -15.94 5.50 -1.59
N TYR A 280 -14.69 5.04 -1.82
CA TYR A 280 -13.95 5.33 -3.05
C TYR A 280 -13.15 4.12 -3.55
N ILE A 281 -12.70 4.23 -4.80
CA ILE A 281 -11.83 3.26 -5.49
C ILE A 281 -10.52 3.97 -5.85
N GLY A 282 -9.40 3.47 -5.34
CA GLY A 282 -8.05 3.91 -5.70
C GLY A 282 -7.56 3.17 -6.94
N VAL A 283 -7.05 3.92 -7.91
CA VAL A 283 -6.39 3.33 -9.09
C VAL A 283 -4.94 3.06 -8.75
N CYS A 284 -4.51 1.80 -8.96
CA CYS A 284 -3.16 1.31 -8.70
C CYS A 284 -2.23 1.66 -9.87
N CYS A 285 -0.94 1.90 -9.59
CA CYS A 285 0.06 2.18 -10.62
C CYS A 285 0.84 0.93 -11.08
N ILE A 286 0.46 -0.28 -10.67
CA ILE A 286 1.14 -1.50 -11.10
C ILE A 286 0.76 -1.81 -12.57
N PRO A 287 1.71 -1.77 -13.52
CA PRO A 287 1.41 -1.84 -14.95
C PRO A 287 0.54 -3.04 -15.36
N ARG A 288 0.83 -4.22 -14.84
CA ARG A 288 0.08 -5.44 -15.16
C ARG A 288 -1.39 -5.44 -14.69
N PHE A 289 -1.76 -4.56 -13.75
CA PHE A 289 -3.17 -4.42 -13.32
C PHE A 289 -3.97 -3.52 -14.26
N LEU A 290 -3.26 -2.64 -14.99
CA LEU A 290 -3.87 -1.63 -15.84
C LEU A 290 -4.20 -2.15 -17.25
N ALA A 291 -3.65 -3.30 -17.66
CA ALA A 291 -3.71 -3.82 -19.05
C ALA A 291 -3.00 -2.91 -20.07
N GLY A 292 -3.14 -3.21 -21.36
CA GLY A 292 -2.51 -2.43 -22.42
C GLY A 292 -0.99 -2.30 -22.20
N ASP A 293 -0.47 -1.10 -22.35
CA ASP A 293 0.95 -0.79 -22.10
C ASP A 293 1.25 -0.57 -20.62
N GLY A 294 0.22 -0.48 -19.77
CA GLY A 294 0.35 -0.29 -18.32
C GLY A 294 0.99 1.04 -17.93
N ASP A 295 0.92 2.03 -18.79
CA ASP A 295 1.49 3.35 -18.61
C ASP A 295 0.48 4.36 -18.00
N ILE A 296 0.89 5.62 -17.91
CA ILE A 296 0.06 6.69 -17.34
C ILE A 296 -1.23 6.92 -18.13
N THR A 297 -1.24 6.68 -19.44
CA THR A 297 -2.46 6.84 -20.26
C THR A 297 -3.47 5.78 -19.90
N THR A 298 -3.04 4.53 -19.77
CA THR A 298 -3.88 3.42 -19.31
C THR A 298 -4.40 3.67 -17.89
N MET A 299 -3.58 4.23 -17.00
CA MET A 299 -4.02 4.62 -15.66
C MET A 299 -5.14 5.66 -15.70
N LEU A 300 -5.02 6.67 -16.56
CA LEU A 300 -6.05 7.70 -16.76
C LEU A 300 -7.35 7.10 -17.30
N ASP A 301 -7.31 6.09 -18.16
CA ASP A 301 -8.51 5.39 -18.63
C ASP A 301 -9.28 4.74 -17.47
N HIS A 302 -8.56 4.16 -16.49
CA HIS A 302 -9.21 3.62 -15.27
C HIS A 302 -9.83 4.73 -14.41
N ILE A 303 -9.16 5.86 -14.26
CA ILE A 303 -9.69 7.02 -13.54
C ILE A 303 -10.94 7.55 -14.24
N ASP A 304 -10.91 7.68 -15.56
CA ASP A 304 -12.02 8.17 -16.38
C ASP A 304 -13.24 7.22 -16.30
N HIS A 305 -13.00 5.90 -16.32
CA HIS A 305 -14.08 4.91 -16.16
C HIS A 305 -14.80 5.07 -14.82
N ILE A 306 -14.03 5.21 -13.72
CA ILE A 306 -14.62 5.35 -12.38
C ILE A 306 -15.34 6.71 -12.26
N ALA A 307 -14.66 7.81 -12.61
CA ALA A 307 -15.22 9.14 -12.51
C ALA A 307 -16.47 9.32 -13.39
N GLY A 308 -16.44 8.82 -14.63
CA GLY A 308 -17.57 8.90 -15.56
C GLY A 308 -18.78 8.06 -15.16
N LYS A 309 -18.56 6.95 -14.44
CA LYS A 309 -19.62 6.02 -14.08
C LYS A 309 -20.19 6.21 -12.68
N PHE A 310 -19.35 6.67 -11.76
CA PHE A 310 -19.68 6.73 -10.34
C PHE A 310 -19.54 8.13 -9.73
N GLY A 311 -18.83 9.03 -10.38
CA GLY A 311 -18.52 10.38 -9.88
C GLY A 311 -17.03 10.54 -9.54
N ALA A 312 -16.50 11.74 -9.77
CA ALA A 312 -15.09 12.04 -9.51
C ALA A 312 -14.74 11.99 -8.01
N GLU A 313 -15.73 12.19 -7.14
CA GLU A 313 -15.60 12.08 -5.68
C GLU A 313 -15.36 10.66 -5.19
N HIS A 314 -15.56 9.65 -6.06
CA HIS A 314 -15.39 8.23 -5.75
C HIS A 314 -14.13 7.62 -6.36
N VAL A 315 -13.25 8.41 -6.98
CA VAL A 315 -11.99 7.94 -7.52
C VAL A 315 -10.80 8.62 -6.83
N THR A 316 -9.74 7.87 -6.60
CA THR A 316 -8.48 8.36 -6.05
C THR A 316 -7.31 7.59 -6.64
N ILE A 317 -6.09 7.98 -6.27
CA ILE A 317 -4.85 7.30 -6.66
C ILE A 317 -4.29 6.60 -5.44
N GLY A 318 -4.11 5.28 -5.55
CA GLY A 318 -3.38 4.48 -4.59
C GLY A 318 -2.28 3.73 -5.32
N THR A 319 -1.09 4.31 -5.37
CA THR A 319 -0.03 3.88 -6.30
C THR A 319 0.45 2.47 -6.06
N ASP A 320 0.50 2.04 -4.79
CA ASP A 320 1.14 0.79 -4.34
C ASP A 320 2.64 0.74 -4.68
N VAL A 321 3.28 1.91 -4.79
CA VAL A 321 4.67 2.07 -5.20
C VAL A 321 5.46 2.82 -4.14
N ALA A 322 6.75 2.57 -4.04
CA ALA A 322 7.68 3.31 -3.21
C ALA A 322 8.83 3.85 -4.05
N TYR A 323 9.22 5.10 -3.80
CA TYR A 323 10.53 5.57 -4.22
C TYR A 323 11.62 4.79 -3.48
N GLY A 324 12.62 4.30 -4.18
CA GLY A 324 13.81 3.66 -3.61
C GLY A 324 15.04 4.54 -3.74
N SER A 325 15.87 4.60 -2.69
CA SER A 325 17.14 5.33 -2.72
C SER A 325 18.00 4.90 -3.91
N THR A 326 18.63 5.88 -4.56
CA THR A 326 19.52 5.66 -5.71
C THR A 326 20.73 4.78 -5.37
N ALA A 327 21.14 4.76 -4.11
CA ALA A 327 22.18 3.85 -3.61
C ALA A 327 21.75 2.38 -3.53
N GLY A 328 20.43 2.12 -3.60
CA GLY A 328 19.85 0.80 -3.36
C GLY A 328 20.47 -0.32 -4.20
N ALA A 329 20.60 -0.11 -5.52
CA ALA A 329 21.15 -1.13 -6.42
C ALA A 329 22.61 -1.51 -6.09
N ASP A 330 23.43 -0.57 -5.66
CA ASP A 330 24.82 -0.79 -5.28
C ASP A 330 24.93 -1.51 -3.94
N GLU A 331 24.08 -1.14 -2.99
CA GLU A 331 24.04 -1.78 -1.68
C GLU A 331 23.55 -3.23 -1.78
N TRP A 332 22.50 -3.50 -2.57
CA TRP A 332 22.01 -4.86 -2.79
C TRP A 332 23.02 -5.78 -3.44
N ARG A 333 23.91 -5.26 -4.30
CA ARG A 333 24.98 -6.06 -4.94
C ARG A 333 26.05 -6.55 -3.96
N LYS A 334 26.21 -5.90 -2.81
CA LYS A 334 27.14 -6.33 -1.76
C LYS A 334 26.64 -7.56 -1.00
N ILE A 335 25.35 -7.82 -1.02
CA ILE A 335 24.73 -8.91 -0.27
C ILE A 335 24.90 -10.22 -1.04
N PRO A 336 25.50 -11.26 -0.45
CA PRO A 336 25.65 -12.55 -1.08
C PRO A 336 24.30 -13.11 -1.54
N SER A 337 24.23 -13.59 -2.80
CA SER A 337 23.04 -14.26 -3.29
C SER A 337 22.77 -15.51 -2.45
N ARG A 338 21.70 -15.55 -1.71
CA ARG A 338 21.17 -16.76 -1.10
C ARG A 338 20.19 -17.39 -2.07
N ARG A 339 20.33 -18.70 -2.31
CA ARG A 339 19.19 -19.48 -2.76
C ARG A 339 18.18 -19.43 -1.61
N ARG A 340 17.21 -18.54 -1.69
CA ARG A 340 16.03 -18.61 -0.83
C ARG A 340 15.46 -20.02 -1.02
N LYS A 341 15.50 -20.86 0.01
CA LYS A 341 14.65 -22.03 0.06
C LYS A 341 13.23 -21.50 0.24
N ARG A 342 12.61 -21.13 -0.86
CA ARG A 342 11.17 -20.91 -0.84
C ARG A 342 10.57 -22.26 -0.45
N THR A 343 9.66 -22.24 0.50
CA THR A 343 8.70 -23.33 0.65
C THR A 343 8.16 -23.57 -0.74
N ALA A 344 8.21 -24.81 -1.23
CA ALA A 344 7.76 -25.15 -2.56
C ALA A 344 6.23 -25.00 -2.63
N TRP A 345 5.77 -23.76 -2.66
CA TRP A 345 4.34 -23.44 -2.79
C TRP A 345 3.75 -24.04 -4.06
N GLU A 346 4.59 -24.30 -5.10
CA GLU A 346 4.21 -24.93 -6.34
C GLU A 346 3.51 -26.28 -6.13
N MET A 347 3.84 -26.99 -5.09
CA MET A 347 3.16 -28.25 -4.76
C MET A 347 1.70 -28.06 -4.27
N TYR A 348 1.36 -26.86 -3.84
CA TYR A 348 0.00 -26.50 -3.37
C TYR A 348 -0.82 -25.80 -4.43
N TRP A 349 -0.23 -25.47 -5.58
CA TRP A 349 -0.88 -24.74 -6.66
C TRP A 349 -1.11 -25.65 -7.86
N ARG A 350 -2.32 -25.69 -8.36
CA ARG A 350 -2.61 -26.37 -9.62
C ARG A 350 -2.24 -25.46 -10.80
N PRO A 351 -1.85 -26.01 -11.95
CA PRO A 351 -1.82 -25.24 -13.17
C PRO A 351 -3.19 -24.57 -13.38
N ASN A 352 -3.19 -23.27 -13.67
CA ASN A 352 -4.42 -22.48 -13.89
C ASN A 352 -5.32 -22.30 -12.65
N ASP A 353 -4.77 -22.25 -11.45
CA ASP A 353 -5.53 -21.98 -10.22
C ASP A 353 -5.91 -20.50 -10.00
N GLY A 354 -5.82 -19.67 -11.03
CA GLY A 354 -6.12 -18.24 -10.98
C GLY A 354 -5.01 -17.35 -10.39
N LEU A 355 -3.84 -17.92 -10.06
CA LEU A 355 -2.70 -17.15 -9.57
C LEU A 355 -1.77 -16.64 -10.66
N GLY A 356 -2.12 -16.84 -11.90
CA GLY A 356 -1.29 -16.47 -13.03
C GLY A 356 -0.05 -17.35 -13.20
N ALA A 357 0.84 -16.91 -14.08
CA ALA A 357 2.08 -17.62 -14.39
C ALA A 357 3.01 -17.73 -13.18
N PRO A 358 3.92 -18.71 -13.17
CA PRO A 358 4.96 -18.81 -12.13
C PRO A 358 5.78 -17.54 -11.89
N GLU A 359 5.96 -16.74 -12.92
CA GLU A 359 6.65 -15.45 -12.88
C GLU A 359 5.95 -14.49 -11.92
N TRP A 360 4.63 -14.44 -11.90
CA TRP A 360 3.85 -13.63 -10.97
C TRP A 360 4.16 -13.96 -9.51
N ARG A 361 4.36 -15.24 -9.20
CA ARG A 361 4.72 -15.69 -7.84
C ARG A 361 6.09 -15.19 -7.39
N GLN A 362 6.97 -14.85 -8.32
CA GLN A 362 8.29 -14.32 -8.02
C GLN A 362 8.27 -12.81 -7.81
N GLU A 363 7.41 -12.09 -8.53
CA GLU A 363 7.31 -10.63 -8.50
C GLU A 363 6.49 -10.10 -7.33
N SER A 364 5.49 -10.83 -6.85
CA SER A 364 4.64 -10.40 -5.73
C SER A 364 5.32 -10.49 -4.35
N GLN A 365 6.59 -10.89 -4.31
CA GLN A 365 7.37 -11.04 -3.08
C GLN A 365 8.65 -10.21 -3.05
N THR A 366 8.79 -9.27 -3.99
CA THR A 366 9.92 -8.31 -3.99
C THR A 366 9.48 -6.93 -3.47
#